data_fc63d72536262fa6e3ce6248fdb93a2c
#
_entry.id   fc63d72536262fa6e3ce6248fdb93a2c
#
_cell.length_a   1.000
_cell.length_b   1.000
_cell.length_c   1.000
_cell.angle_alpha   90.00
_cell.angle_beta   90.00
_cell.angle_gamma   90.00
#
_symmetry.space_group_name_H-M   'P 1'
#
loop_
_entity.id
_entity.type
_entity.pdbx_description
1 polymer ?
#
loop_
_entity_poly.entity_id
_entity_poly.type
_entity_poly.pdbx_seq_one_letter_code
_entity_poly.pdbx_strand_id
1 'polypeptide(L)'
;MPLPSLSVVTPSFNSAEFLDDAIQSVRHQRAVAVEHIVMDGGSTDGTTVLLQRYPHLQWKSEPDQGQSDAINKGFRCAKGDLVGWLNADDYYLPGGLHAIARAAAEHPEADVIYGDCLFVDSEGRLVRSKVEHAFDAAILMYFGCYIPSTSTFFRRRLIESGVLLDCDYRVCMDFEYFARLAHAGCEFHYVPRFIAAFRWHENNISLSQAARRFQERRQVQLRFGARRHSDATFRWLADLHRAKRMARKVITGNIARELRVRRMLGQDTRWLETNAGWETCASLACW
;
A
#
# COMPACT_ATOMS: atom_id res chain seq x y z
N MET A 1 2.86 -15.60 -21.58
CA MET A 1 1.46 -15.46 -21.15
C MET A 1 1.14 -13.98 -20.99
N PRO A 2 -0.10 -13.52 -21.25
CA PRO A 2 -0.48 -12.15 -20.95
C PRO A 2 -0.31 -11.89 -19.44
N LEU A 3 0.02 -10.66 -19.08
CA LEU A 3 0.12 -10.28 -17.67
C LEU A 3 -1.27 -10.27 -17.01
N PRO A 4 -1.37 -10.62 -15.72
CA PRO A 4 -2.60 -10.46 -14.95
C PRO A 4 -3.09 -9.01 -14.97
N SER A 5 -4.40 -8.83 -15.06
CA SER A 5 -5.07 -7.52 -14.95
C SER A 5 -5.14 -7.07 -13.49
N LEU A 6 -5.20 -5.74 -13.28
CA LEU A 6 -5.27 -5.16 -11.94
C LEU A 6 -6.54 -4.32 -11.77
N SER A 7 -7.11 -4.37 -10.57
CA SER A 7 -8.08 -3.40 -10.08
C SER A 7 -7.45 -2.56 -8.99
N VAL A 8 -7.50 -1.24 -9.15
CA VAL A 8 -7.09 -0.28 -8.12
C VAL A 8 -8.35 0.34 -7.52
N VAL A 9 -8.51 0.23 -6.21
CA VAL A 9 -9.59 0.87 -5.46
C VAL A 9 -9.06 2.08 -4.73
N THR A 10 -9.67 3.25 -4.93
CA THR A 10 -9.33 4.48 -4.20
C THR A 10 -10.50 4.87 -3.31
N PRO A 11 -10.37 4.71 -1.97
CA PRO A 11 -11.31 5.33 -1.03
C PRO A 11 -11.08 6.82 -1.01
N SER A 12 -12.14 7.62 -1.08
CA SER A 12 -12.08 9.07 -1.13
C SER A 12 -13.10 9.69 -0.17
N PHE A 13 -12.69 10.70 0.57
CA PHE A 13 -13.58 11.57 1.35
C PHE A 13 -12.93 12.94 1.55
N ASN A 14 -13.52 13.98 0.96
CA ASN A 14 -13.00 15.35 0.94
C ASN A 14 -11.50 15.38 0.53
N SER A 15 -11.22 14.83 -0.65
CA SER A 15 -9.86 14.59 -1.15
C SER A 15 -9.53 15.35 -2.43
N ALA A 16 -10.25 16.44 -2.75
CA ALA A 16 -10.08 17.19 -4.00
C ALA A 16 -8.64 17.68 -4.22
N GLU A 17 -7.88 17.90 -3.14
CA GLU A 17 -6.50 18.40 -3.18
C GLU A 17 -5.52 17.42 -3.85
N PHE A 18 -5.62 16.12 -3.56
CA PHE A 18 -4.61 15.13 -3.99
C PHE A 18 -5.15 14.06 -4.93
N LEU A 19 -6.48 13.91 -5.04
CA LEU A 19 -7.10 12.83 -5.78
C LEU A 19 -6.73 12.84 -7.28
N ASP A 20 -6.45 14.01 -7.85
CA ASP A 20 -6.01 14.13 -9.24
C ASP A 20 -4.69 13.38 -9.47
N ASP A 21 -3.72 13.53 -8.58
CA ASP A 21 -2.43 12.83 -8.64
C ASP A 21 -2.63 11.31 -8.58
N ALA A 22 -3.49 10.84 -7.67
CA ALA A 22 -3.82 9.42 -7.56
C ALA A 22 -4.40 8.88 -8.86
N ILE A 23 -5.39 9.57 -9.44
CA ILE A 23 -6.04 9.19 -10.71
C ILE A 23 -5.04 9.17 -11.86
N GLN A 24 -4.25 10.23 -12.02
CA GLN A 24 -3.27 10.32 -13.08
C GLN A 24 -2.19 9.24 -12.95
N SER A 25 -1.75 8.92 -11.72
CA SER A 25 -0.75 7.91 -11.48
C SER A 25 -1.19 6.51 -11.92
N VAL A 26 -2.46 6.17 -11.75
CA VAL A 26 -3.05 4.92 -12.26
C VAL A 26 -3.19 4.97 -13.79
N ARG A 27 -3.72 6.07 -14.33
CA ARG A 27 -3.94 6.26 -15.77
C ARG A 27 -2.66 6.16 -16.60
N HIS A 28 -1.54 6.62 -16.07
CA HIS A 28 -0.25 6.61 -16.78
C HIS A 28 0.50 5.29 -16.68
N GLN A 29 -0.02 4.28 -15.96
CA GLN A 29 0.59 2.95 -15.99
C GLN A 29 0.48 2.34 -17.38
N ARG A 30 1.60 1.84 -17.90
CA ARG A 30 1.69 1.26 -19.24
C ARG A 30 1.99 -0.24 -19.15
N ALA A 31 1.72 -0.94 -20.24
CA ALA A 31 2.02 -2.35 -20.42
C ALA A 31 1.32 -3.31 -19.43
N VAL A 32 0.22 -2.86 -18.83
CA VAL A 32 -0.64 -3.69 -17.96
C VAL A 32 -2.09 -3.19 -18.05
N ALA A 33 -3.05 -4.10 -18.04
CA ALA A 33 -4.47 -3.75 -17.99
C ALA A 33 -4.86 -3.37 -16.57
N VAL A 34 -5.37 -2.14 -16.38
CA VAL A 34 -5.78 -1.62 -15.06
C VAL A 34 -7.17 -1.02 -15.16
N GLU A 35 -8.07 -1.41 -14.27
CA GLU A 35 -9.29 -0.66 -13.97
C GLU A 35 -9.10 0.16 -12.70
N HIS A 36 -9.69 1.35 -12.66
CA HIS A 36 -9.64 2.23 -11.50
C HIS A 36 -11.05 2.48 -10.97
N ILE A 37 -11.28 2.14 -9.70
CA ILE A 37 -12.55 2.22 -9.00
C ILE A 37 -12.40 3.22 -7.86
N VAL A 38 -13.19 4.30 -7.86
CA VAL A 38 -13.17 5.30 -6.77
C VAL A 38 -14.46 5.21 -5.96
N MET A 39 -14.33 4.97 -4.67
CA MET A 39 -15.44 4.95 -3.72
C MET A 39 -15.38 6.20 -2.86
N ASP A 40 -16.25 7.15 -3.16
CA ASP A 40 -16.34 8.42 -2.45
C ASP A 40 -17.37 8.35 -1.32
N GLY A 41 -16.99 8.74 -0.12
CA GLY A 41 -17.78 8.67 1.10
C GLY A 41 -18.83 9.79 1.25
N GLY A 42 -19.21 10.45 0.16
CA GLY A 42 -20.15 11.59 0.17
C GLY A 42 -19.43 12.94 0.40
N SER A 43 -18.37 13.20 -0.35
CA SER A 43 -17.57 14.42 -0.27
C SER A 43 -18.36 15.68 -0.60
N THR A 44 -17.96 16.81 0.02
CA THR A 44 -18.56 18.13 -0.17
C THR A 44 -17.58 19.22 -0.61
N ASP A 45 -16.30 18.87 -0.81
CA ASP A 45 -15.18 19.79 -1.11
C ASP A 45 -14.87 19.98 -2.62
N GLY A 46 -15.68 19.42 -3.51
CA GLY A 46 -15.42 19.43 -4.96
C GLY A 46 -14.84 18.14 -5.51
N THR A 47 -14.58 17.14 -4.67
CA THR A 47 -14.11 15.81 -5.08
C THR A 47 -14.96 15.19 -6.20
N THR A 48 -16.30 15.24 -6.06
CA THR A 48 -17.22 14.69 -7.06
C THR A 48 -17.15 15.44 -8.40
N VAL A 49 -16.92 16.76 -8.38
CA VAL A 49 -16.72 17.56 -9.60
C VAL A 49 -15.41 17.15 -10.31
N LEU A 50 -14.37 16.84 -9.54
CA LEU A 50 -13.13 16.33 -10.10
C LEU A 50 -13.36 14.96 -10.77
N LEU A 51 -14.06 14.02 -10.10
CA LEU A 51 -14.32 12.68 -10.62
C LEU A 51 -15.07 12.69 -11.96
N GLN A 52 -16.01 13.64 -12.16
CA GLN A 52 -16.75 13.80 -13.42
C GLN A 52 -15.85 14.11 -14.63
N ARG A 53 -14.64 14.65 -14.43
CA ARG A 53 -13.68 14.93 -15.50
C ARG A 53 -13.00 13.67 -16.06
N TYR A 54 -13.18 12.53 -15.42
CA TYR A 54 -12.50 11.28 -15.75
C TYR A 54 -13.47 10.18 -16.19
N PRO A 55 -13.90 10.15 -17.47
CA PRO A 55 -14.91 9.22 -17.96
C PRO A 55 -14.48 7.75 -17.95
N HIS A 56 -13.19 7.47 -17.77
CA HIS A 56 -12.65 6.11 -17.67
C HIS A 56 -12.77 5.53 -16.25
N LEU A 57 -13.05 6.35 -15.24
CA LEU A 57 -13.20 5.87 -13.87
C LEU A 57 -14.55 5.16 -13.68
N GLN A 58 -14.51 4.11 -12.90
CA GLN A 58 -15.69 3.58 -12.24
C GLN A 58 -15.78 4.24 -10.86
N TRP A 59 -16.75 5.11 -10.63
CA TRP A 59 -16.84 5.76 -9.33
C TRP A 59 -18.28 5.83 -8.81
N LYS A 60 -18.40 5.84 -7.49
CA LYS A 60 -19.67 6.01 -6.79
C LYS A 60 -19.43 6.93 -5.58
N SER A 61 -20.35 7.87 -5.37
CA SER A 61 -20.38 8.73 -4.18
C SER A 61 -21.61 8.38 -3.35
N GLU A 62 -21.37 7.88 -2.14
CA GLU A 62 -22.41 7.56 -1.16
C GLU A 62 -21.79 7.51 0.24
N PRO A 63 -22.52 7.82 1.31
CA PRO A 63 -22.03 7.70 2.66
C PRO A 63 -21.48 6.29 2.96
N ASP A 64 -20.37 6.26 3.68
CA ASP A 64 -19.72 5.02 4.13
C ASP A 64 -19.46 5.02 5.64
N GLN A 65 -19.01 3.87 6.14
CA GLN A 65 -18.60 3.69 7.53
C GLN A 65 -17.11 3.91 7.74
N GLY A 66 -16.44 4.62 6.82
CA GLY A 66 -15.01 4.92 6.82
C GLY A 66 -14.22 4.12 5.81
N GLN A 67 -12.91 4.37 5.77
CA GLN A 67 -12.00 3.93 4.72
C GLN A 67 -12.09 2.42 4.41
N SER A 68 -12.16 1.54 5.43
CA SER A 68 -12.27 0.10 5.23
C SER A 68 -13.57 -0.29 4.51
N ASP A 69 -14.68 0.38 4.81
CA ASP A 69 -15.96 0.13 4.13
C ASP A 69 -15.93 0.58 2.67
N ALA A 70 -15.38 1.77 2.40
CA ALA A 70 -15.18 2.26 1.04
C ALA A 70 -14.30 1.30 0.21
N ILE A 71 -13.17 0.83 0.77
CA ILE A 71 -12.30 -0.15 0.10
C ILE A 71 -13.07 -1.47 -0.16
N ASN A 72 -13.78 -1.97 0.83
CA ASN A 72 -14.57 -3.21 0.70
C ASN A 72 -15.66 -3.11 -0.36
N LYS A 73 -16.33 -1.95 -0.49
CA LYS A 73 -17.28 -1.69 -1.57
C LYS A 73 -16.60 -1.77 -2.93
N GLY A 74 -15.43 -1.13 -3.08
CA GLY A 74 -14.63 -1.18 -4.29
C GLY A 74 -14.10 -2.58 -4.61
N PHE A 75 -13.63 -3.32 -3.60
CA PHE A 75 -13.18 -4.71 -3.76
C PHE A 75 -14.28 -5.62 -4.35
N ARG A 76 -15.53 -5.45 -3.91
CA ARG A 76 -16.68 -6.22 -4.46
C ARG A 76 -16.98 -5.88 -5.92
N CYS A 77 -16.58 -4.70 -6.40
CA CYS A 77 -16.73 -4.27 -7.79
C CYS A 77 -15.56 -4.69 -8.69
N ALA A 78 -14.42 -5.05 -8.09
CA ALA A 78 -13.17 -5.33 -8.78
C ALA A 78 -13.24 -6.59 -9.65
N LYS A 79 -12.74 -6.48 -10.90
CA LYS A 79 -12.74 -7.55 -11.91
C LYS A 79 -11.34 -8.03 -12.30
N GLY A 80 -10.30 -7.27 -11.95
CA GLY A 80 -8.91 -7.61 -12.21
C GLY A 80 -8.48 -8.89 -11.49
N ASP A 81 -7.50 -9.59 -12.03
CA ASP A 81 -6.92 -10.79 -11.42
C ASP A 81 -6.25 -10.49 -10.08
N LEU A 82 -5.75 -9.26 -9.94
CA LEU A 82 -5.17 -8.69 -8.72
C LEU A 82 -5.96 -7.46 -8.31
N VAL A 83 -6.15 -7.30 -7.00
CA VAL A 83 -6.86 -6.16 -6.42
C VAL A 83 -5.97 -5.50 -5.38
N GLY A 84 -5.84 -4.18 -5.44
CA GLY A 84 -5.14 -3.37 -4.45
C GLY A 84 -5.89 -2.09 -4.15
N TRP A 85 -5.48 -1.36 -3.12
CA TRP A 85 -6.02 -0.01 -2.90
C TRP A 85 -4.93 1.04 -2.87
N LEU A 86 -5.29 2.21 -3.33
CA LEU A 86 -4.48 3.42 -3.33
C LEU A 86 -5.27 4.50 -2.61
N ASN A 87 -4.75 5.05 -1.52
CA ASN A 87 -5.42 6.16 -0.87
C ASN A 87 -5.47 7.38 -1.80
N ALA A 88 -6.44 8.26 -1.60
CA ALA A 88 -6.65 9.42 -2.47
C ALA A 88 -5.50 10.46 -2.43
N ASP A 89 -4.65 10.39 -1.40
CA ASP A 89 -3.48 11.25 -1.20
C ASP A 89 -2.15 10.61 -1.66
N ASP A 90 -2.18 9.32 -2.06
CA ASP A 90 -1.02 8.55 -2.51
C ASP A 90 -0.96 8.43 -4.04
N TYR A 91 0.16 7.96 -4.60
CA TYR A 91 0.27 7.72 -6.03
C TYR A 91 1.22 6.57 -6.39
N TYR A 92 0.95 5.88 -7.51
CA TYR A 92 1.85 4.86 -8.03
C TYR A 92 3.02 5.48 -8.79
N LEU A 93 4.17 4.84 -8.66
CA LEU A 93 5.35 5.18 -9.43
C LEU A 93 5.31 4.56 -10.83
N PRO A 94 6.01 5.14 -11.82
CA PRO A 94 6.06 4.61 -13.18
C PRO A 94 6.53 3.16 -13.22
N GLY A 95 5.75 2.31 -13.91
CA GLY A 95 6.05 0.88 -14.03
C GLY A 95 5.80 0.06 -12.75
N GLY A 96 5.32 0.69 -11.67
CA GLY A 96 5.02 0.01 -10.41
C GLY A 96 3.99 -1.11 -10.57
N LEU A 97 2.86 -0.81 -11.22
CA LEU A 97 1.82 -1.81 -11.46
C LEU A 97 2.27 -2.91 -12.45
N HIS A 98 3.09 -2.55 -13.44
CA HIS A 98 3.70 -3.55 -14.33
C HIS A 98 4.60 -4.53 -13.55
N ALA A 99 5.40 -4.04 -12.61
CA ALA A 99 6.26 -4.88 -11.76
C ALA A 99 5.43 -5.85 -10.89
N ILE A 100 4.31 -5.39 -10.33
CA ILE A 100 3.36 -6.23 -9.58
C ILE A 100 2.75 -7.32 -10.48
N ALA A 101 2.23 -6.94 -11.65
CA ALA A 101 1.61 -7.88 -12.58
C ALA A 101 2.62 -8.94 -13.07
N ARG A 102 3.85 -8.53 -13.35
CA ARG A 102 4.92 -9.43 -13.75
C ARG A 102 5.28 -10.41 -12.63
N ALA A 103 5.47 -9.94 -11.40
CA ALA A 103 5.72 -10.80 -10.26
C ALA A 103 4.58 -11.78 -10.02
N ALA A 104 3.33 -11.34 -10.20
CA ALA A 104 2.16 -12.22 -10.10
C ALA A 104 2.13 -13.32 -11.18
N ALA A 105 2.61 -13.04 -12.39
CA ALA A 105 2.71 -14.02 -13.45
C ALA A 105 3.84 -15.04 -13.16
N GLU A 106 4.96 -14.57 -12.59
CA GLU A 106 6.12 -15.38 -12.22
C GLU A 106 5.87 -16.23 -10.96
N HIS A 107 4.95 -15.79 -10.07
CA HIS A 107 4.61 -16.41 -8.79
C HIS A 107 3.09 -16.66 -8.67
N PRO A 108 2.53 -17.61 -9.40
CA PRO A 108 1.09 -17.90 -9.40
C PRO A 108 0.58 -18.40 -8.03
N GLU A 109 1.44 -18.97 -7.20
CA GLU A 109 1.17 -19.42 -5.84
C GLU A 109 0.94 -18.25 -4.86
N ALA A 110 1.58 -17.09 -5.11
CA ALA A 110 1.49 -15.95 -4.20
C ALA A 110 0.07 -15.37 -4.14
N ASP A 111 -0.49 -15.26 -2.93
CA ASP A 111 -1.78 -14.64 -2.63
C ASP A 111 -1.66 -13.12 -2.49
N VAL A 112 -0.55 -12.67 -1.91
CA VAL A 112 -0.24 -11.28 -1.62
C VAL A 112 1.09 -10.91 -2.25
N ILE A 113 1.12 -9.84 -3.04
CA ILE A 113 2.31 -9.35 -3.71
C ILE A 113 2.53 -7.92 -3.27
N TYR A 114 3.71 -7.59 -2.77
CA TYR A 114 4.02 -6.25 -2.28
C TYR A 114 5.43 -5.81 -2.64
N GLY A 115 5.63 -4.51 -2.70
CA GLY A 115 6.93 -3.92 -2.98
C GLY A 115 7.30 -2.79 -2.03
N ASP A 116 8.31 -2.04 -2.41
CA ASP A 116 8.82 -0.89 -1.67
C ASP A 116 7.95 0.35 -1.87
N CYS A 117 8.11 1.32 -0.98
CA CYS A 117 7.36 2.56 -1.01
C CYS A 117 8.29 3.75 -0.76
N LEU A 118 8.04 4.86 -1.44
CA LEU A 118 8.60 6.16 -1.09
C LEU A 118 7.67 6.86 -0.09
N PHE A 119 8.24 7.68 0.79
CA PHE A 119 7.49 8.63 1.61
C PHE A 119 7.82 10.02 1.12
N VAL A 120 6.80 10.77 0.75
CA VAL A 120 6.91 12.14 0.24
C VAL A 120 6.10 13.10 1.11
N ASP A 121 6.42 14.39 1.08
CA ASP A 121 5.61 15.42 1.72
C ASP A 121 4.40 15.83 0.85
N SER A 122 3.63 16.83 1.30
CA SER A 122 2.47 17.37 0.58
C SER A 122 2.82 17.88 -0.82
N GLU A 123 4.07 18.32 -1.02
CA GLU A 123 4.57 18.84 -2.30
C GLU A 123 5.23 17.77 -3.18
N GLY A 124 5.20 16.49 -2.77
CA GLY A 124 5.83 15.38 -3.50
C GLY A 124 7.34 15.27 -3.30
N ARG A 125 7.96 16.02 -2.37
CA ARG A 125 9.40 15.92 -2.11
C ARG A 125 9.71 14.69 -1.26
N LEU A 126 10.80 13.99 -1.58
CA LEU A 126 11.19 12.77 -0.88
C LEU A 126 11.56 13.06 0.59
N VAL A 127 10.80 12.46 1.50
CA VAL A 127 11.12 12.45 2.95
C VAL A 127 12.00 11.26 3.29
N ARG A 128 11.62 10.07 2.82
CA ARG A 128 12.42 8.84 3.00
C ARG A 128 11.99 7.75 2.02
N SER A 129 12.88 6.82 1.74
CA SER A 129 12.56 5.56 1.08
C SER A 129 12.28 4.46 2.12
N LYS A 130 11.33 3.59 1.83
CA LYS A 130 10.99 2.41 2.63
C LYS A 130 11.24 1.18 1.78
N VAL A 131 12.44 0.63 1.88
CA VAL A 131 12.83 -0.63 1.25
C VAL A 131 12.53 -1.76 2.22
N GLU A 132 11.80 -2.75 1.78
CA GLU A 132 11.37 -3.86 2.62
C GLU A 132 12.19 -5.14 2.35
N HIS A 133 11.71 -6.28 2.74
CA HIS A 133 12.37 -7.58 2.62
C HIS A 133 11.31 -8.67 2.40
N ALA A 134 11.75 -9.86 2.01
CA ALA A 134 10.89 -11.04 1.91
C ALA A 134 10.08 -11.26 3.19
N PHE A 135 8.85 -11.72 3.03
CA PHE A 135 7.87 -11.84 4.11
C PHE A 135 8.38 -12.65 5.31
N ASP A 136 8.03 -12.20 6.48
CA ASP A 136 8.30 -12.89 7.74
C ASP A 136 7.15 -12.59 8.72
N ALA A 137 6.32 -13.60 8.97
CA ALA A 137 5.15 -13.48 9.85
C ALA A 137 5.53 -13.08 11.29
N ALA A 138 6.68 -13.55 11.78
CA ALA A 138 7.13 -13.18 13.12
C ALA A 138 7.58 -11.72 13.21
N ILE A 139 8.25 -11.19 12.18
CA ILE A 139 8.57 -9.76 12.10
C ILE A 139 7.27 -8.96 12.01
N LEU A 140 6.30 -9.36 11.17
CA LEU A 140 5.01 -8.69 11.09
C LEU A 140 4.33 -8.62 12.46
N MET A 141 4.32 -9.72 13.20
CA MET A 141 3.63 -9.82 14.48
C MET A 141 4.32 -9.06 15.61
N TYR A 142 5.63 -9.24 15.77
CA TYR A 142 6.36 -8.69 16.94
C TYR A 142 6.91 -7.29 16.67
N PHE A 143 7.47 -7.02 15.49
CA PHE A 143 7.93 -5.68 15.12
C PHE A 143 6.74 -4.76 14.78
N GLY A 144 5.72 -5.26 14.04
CA GLY A 144 4.55 -4.53 13.55
C GLY A 144 4.47 -4.47 12.03
N CYS A 145 3.46 -3.77 11.52
CA CYS A 145 3.23 -3.66 10.08
C CYS A 145 4.40 -2.98 9.38
N TYR A 146 5.17 -3.76 8.62
CA TYR A 146 6.26 -3.26 7.80
C TYR A 146 5.88 -3.20 6.32
N ILE A 147 4.86 -3.94 5.89
CA ILE A 147 4.38 -3.99 4.51
C ILE A 147 3.65 -2.68 4.18
N PRO A 148 4.03 -1.95 3.12
CA PRO A 148 3.29 -0.76 2.70
C PRO A 148 1.99 -1.17 2.00
N SER A 149 0.85 -0.80 2.55
CA SER A 149 -0.46 -1.12 1.97
C SER A 149 -0.64 -0.53 0.57
N THR A 150 -0.16 0.70 0.36
CA THR A 150 -0.16 1.41 -0.93
C THR A 150 0.58 0.64 -2.04
N SER A 151 1.57 -0.21 -1.67
CA SER A 151 2.38 -1.01 -2.60
C SER A 151 2.01 -2.50 -2.60
N THR A 152 0.78 -2.84 -2.19
CA THR A 152 0.35 -4.23 -1.98
C THR A 152 -0.87 -4.57 -2.83
N PHE A 153 -0.83 -5.76 -3.43
CA PHE A 153 -1.92 -6.33 -4.22
C PHE A 153 -2.24 -7.75 -3.75
N PHE A 154 -3.51 -8.12 -3.89
CA PHE A 154 -4.09 -9.38 -3.46
C PHE A 154 -4.66 -10.11 -4.65
N ARG A 155 -4.57 -11.45 -4.68
CA ARG A 155 -5.31 -12.24 -5.66
C ARG A 155 -6.81 -12.04 -5.45
N ARG A 156 -7.54 -11.79 -6.53
CA ARG A 156 -9.01 -11.60 -6.50
C ARG A 156 -9.74 -12.75 -5.81
N ARG A 157 -9.24 -13.98 -5.91
CA ARG A 157 -9.80 -15.15 -5.21
C ARG A 157 -9.98 -14.93 -3.70
N LEU A 158 -9.12 -14.14 -3.04
CA LEU A 158 -9.27 -13.80 -1.62
C LEU A 158 -10.53 -12.95 -1.39
N ILE A 159 -10.77 -11.99 -2.27
CA ILE A 159 -11.95 -11.11 -2.19
C ILE A 159 -13.21 -11.93 -2.48
N GLU A 160 -13.19 -12.78 -3.50
CA GLU A 160 -14.32 -13.67 -3.89
C GLU A 160 -14.67 -14.66 -2.78
N SER A 161 -13.68 -15.10 -1.98
CA SER A 161 -13.92 -15.94 -0.80
C SER A 161 -14.43 -15.17 0.42
N GLY A 162 -14.68 -13.87 0.28
CA GLY A 162 -15.21 -13.03 1.35
C GLY A 162 -14.15 -12.49 2.33
N VAL A 163 -12.85 -12.61 2.02
CA VAL A 163 -11.76 -12.08 2.85
C VAL A 163 -11.62 -10.58 2.59
N LEU A 164 -12.37 -9.78 3.36
CA LEU A 164 -12.44 -8.31 3.25
C LEU A 164 -11.76 -7.66 4.48
N LEU A 165 -11.53 -6.34 4.41
CA LEU A 165 -11.03 -5.56 5.54
C LEU A 165 -12.02 -5.56 6.71
N ASP A 166 -11.54 -5.64 7.93
CA ASP A 166 -12.34 -5.52 9.15
C ASP A 166 -12.60 -4.03 9.45
N CYS A 167 -13.87 -3.62 9.38
CA CYS A 167 -14.29 -2.23 9.53
C CYS A 167 -14.17 -1.70 10.98
N ASP A 168 -13.93 -2.55 11.96
CA ASP A 168 -13.70 -2.15 13.35
C ASP A 168 -12.33 -1.51 13.53
N TYR A 169 -11.37 -1.83 12.65
CA TYR A 169 -10.05 -1.21 12.62
C TYR A 169 -10.05 0.04 11.73
N ARG A 170 -9.69 1.18 12.30
CA ARG A 170 -9.69 2.48 11.61
C ARG A 170 -8.31 2.95 11.19
N VAL A 171 -7.28 2.59 11.96
CA VAL A 171 -5.89 3.05 11.76
C VAL A 171 -4.97 1.91 11.39
N CYS A 172 -5.19 0.72 11.96
CA CYS A 172 -4.37 -0.47 11.72
C CYS A 172 -5.11 -1.53 10.88
N MET A 173 -6.02 -1.11 9.99
CA MET A 173 -6.79 -2.01 9.13
C MET A 173 -5.89 -2.85 8.21
N ASP A 174 -4.82 -2.26 7.70
CA ASP A 174 -3.81 -2.93 6.89
C ASP A 174 -3.06 -4.00 7.72
N PHE A 175 -2.66 -3.65 8.94
CA PHE A 175 -1.96 -4.58 9.81
C PHE A 175 -2.85 -5.77 10.20
N GLU A 176 -4.12 -5.53 10.53
CA GLU A 176 -5.09 -6.59 10.82
C GLU A 176 -5.24 -7.51 9.60
N TYR A 177 -5.43 -6.94 8.42
CA TYR A 177 -5.65 -7.68 7.19
C TYR A 177 -4.45 -8.57 6.86
N PHE A 178 -3.24 -8.03 6.88
CA PHE A 178 -2.03 -8.80 6.64
C PHE A 178 -1.78 -9.88 7.70
N ALA A 179 -2.03 -9.58 8.98
CA ALA A 179 -1.89 -10.55 10.06
C ALA A 179 -2.88 -11.71 9.92
N ARG A 180 -4.13 -11.42 9.52
CA ARG A 180 -5.16 -12.42 9.28
C ARG A 180 -4.85 -13.29 8.09
N LEU A 181 -4.39 -12.72 6.97
CA LEU A 181 -3.95 -13.46 5.79
C LEU A 181 -2.75 -14.35 6.11
N ALA A 182 -1.76 -13.83 6.84
CA ALA A 182 -0.60 -14.62 7.28
C ALA A 182 -1.00 -15.77 8.20
N HIS A 183 -1.95 -15.54 9.12
CA HIS A 183 -2.47 -16.58 10.03
C HIS A 183 -3.27 -17.65 9.29
N ALA A 184 -3.92 -17.29 8.19
CA ALA A 184 -4.63 -18.20 7.30
C ALA A 184 -3.69 -19.01 6.37
N GLY A 185 -2.37 -18.76 6.41
CA GLY A 185 -1.39 -19.47 5.60
C GLY A 185 -1.24 -18.93 4.18
N CYS A 186 -1.73 -17.71 3.89
CA CYS A 186 -1.54 -17.09 2.59
C CYS A 186 -0.06 -16.85 2.28
N GLU A 187 0.31 -17.07 1.02
CA GLU A 187 1.66 -16.86 0.53
C GLU A 187 1.91 -15.41 0.12
N PHE A 188 2.99 -14.83 0.66
CA PHE A 188 3.39 -13.45 0.41
C PHE A 188 4.65 -13.40 -0.45
N HIS A 189 4.60 -12.65 -1.55
CA HIS A 189 5.76 -12.43 -2.41
C HIS A 189 6.22 -10.97 -2.36
N TYR A 190 7.52 -10.75 -2.13
CA TYR A 190 8.15 -9.44 -2.12
C TYR A 190 8.80 -9.11 -3.45
N VAL A 191 8.44 -7.98 -4.02
CA VAL A 191 9.02 -7.41 -5.23
C VAL A 191 10.03 -6.31 -4.83
N PRO A 192 11.33 -6.47 -5.08
CA PRO A 192 12.34 -5.50 -4.67
C PRO A 192 12.35 -4.26 -5.59
N ARG A 193 11.21 -3.58 -5.69
CA ARG A 193 10.99 -2.36 -6.49
C ARG A 193 10.10 -1.38 -5.75
N PHE A 194 10.32 -0.09 -6.01
CA PHE A 194 9.41 0.96 -5.56
C PHE A 194 8.15 0.94 -6.42
N ILE A 195 7.00 0.72 -5.79
CA ILE A 195 5.70 0.60 -6.45
C ILE A 195 4.91 1.90 -6.35
N ALA A 196 4.92 2.52 -5.17
CA ALA A 196 4.10 3.68 -4.87
C ALA A 196 4.84 4.70 -4.00
N ALA A 197 4.28 5.90 -3.93
CA ALA A 197 4.65 6.93 -2.98
C ALA A 197 3.50 7.17 -2.01
N PHE A 198 3.79 7.14 -0.72
CA PHE A 198 2.91 7.50 0.36
C PHE A 198 3.13 8.98 0.71
N ARG A 199 2.08 9.78 0.62
CA ARG A 199 2.14 11.22 0.93
C ARG A 199 1.93 11.44 2.42
N TRP A 200 2.85 12.15 3.02
CA TRP A 200 2.87 12.45 4.45
C TRP A 200 2.50 13.92 4.67
N HIS A 201 1.31 14.15 5.20
CA HIS A 201 0.80 15.48 5.54
C HIS A 201 0.02 15.45 6.87
N GLU A 202 -0.32 16.61 7.41
CA GLU A 202 -0.91 16.74 8.75
C GLU A 202 -2.26 16.02 8.90
N ASN A 203 -3.02 15.90 7.81
CA ASN A 203 -4.34 15.27 7.80
C ASN A 203 -4.30 13.74 7.74
N ASN A 204 -3.11 13.10 7.68
CA ASN A 204 -3.04 11.63 7.67
C ASN A 204 -3.63 11.05 8.96
N ILE A 205 -4.57 10.11 8.84
CA ILE A 205 -5.24 9.43 9.95
C ILE A 205 -4.22 8.77 10.89
N SER A 206 -3.17 8.19 10.34
CA SER A 206 -2.11 7.53 11.10
C SER A 206 -1.31 8.47 12.02
N LEU A 207 -1.27 9.76 11.73
CA LEU A 207 -0.62 10.77 12.57
C LEU A 207 -1.56 11.34 13.63
N SER A 208 -2.79 11.65 13.25
CA SER A 208 -3.78 12.30 14.13
C SER A 208 -4.33 11.37 15.22
N GLN A 209 -4.30 10.04 15.03
CA GLN A 209 -4.89 9.05 15.93
C GLN A 209 -3.87 8.12 16.61
N ALA A 210 -2.79 8.67 17.16
CA ALA A 210 -1.70 7.89 17.75
C ALA A 210 -2.15 6.93 18.89
N ALA A 211 -3.04 7.35 19.76
CA ALA A 211 -3.56 6.51 20.86
C ALA A 211 -4.35 5.32 20.31
N ARG A 212 -5.24 5.56 19.34
CA ARG A 212 -6.03 4.50 18.69
C ARG A 212 -5.14 3.53 17.94
N ARG A 213 -4.14 4.04 17.20
CA ARG A 213 -3.14 3.20 16.53
C ARG A 213 -2.44 2.25 17.48
N PHE A 214 -2.05 2.72 18.67
CA PHE A 214 -1.45 1.88 19.69
C PHE A 214 -2.40 0.78 20.18
N GLN A 215 -3.64 1.12 20.48
CA GLN A 215 -4.67 0.19 20.92
C GLN A 215 -4.97 -0.88 19.85
N GLU A 216 -5.27 -0.46 18.62
CA GLU A 216 -5.60 -1.37 17.53
C GLU A 216 -4.41 -2.30 17.20
N ARG A 217 -3.19 -1.74 17.16
CA ARG A 217 -1.97 -2.53 16.98
C ARG A 217 -1.85 -3.62 18.07
N ARG A 218 -2.08 -3.28 19.32
CA ARG A 218 -2.02 -4.23 20.43
C ARG A 218 -3.11 -5.28 20.31
N GLN A 219 -4.32 -4.92 19.89
CA GLN A 219 -5.41 -5.87 19.64
C GLN A 219 -5.04 -6.88 18.55
N VAL A 220 -4.49 -6.45 17.43
CA VAL A 220 -4.02 -7.35 16.36
C VAL A 220 -2.95 -8.32 16.89
N GLN A 221 -1.95 -7.79 17.60
CA GLN A 221 -0.89 -8.61 18.19
C GLN A 221 -1.43 -9.66 19.18
N LEU A 222 -2.40 -9.31 20.01
CA LEU A 222 -3.05 -10.24 20.96
C LEU A 222 -3.90 -11.27 20.21
N ARG A 223 -4.59 -10.87 19.15
CA ARG A 223 -5.47 -11.77 18.38
C ARG A 223 -4.68 -12.86 17.67
N PHE A 224 -3.52 -12.53 17.08
CA PHE A 224 -2.79 -13.43 16.18
C PHE A 224 -1.46 -13.97 16.72
N GLY A 225 -0.95 -13.51 17.87
CA GLY A 225 0.36 -14.00 18.29
C GLY A 225 0.74 -13.80 19.76
N ALA A 226 0.35 -12.69 20.39
CA ALA A 226 0.92 -12.30 21.68
C ALA A 226 0.24 -12.90 22.91
N ARG A 227 -0.92 -13.54 22.77
CA ARG A 227 -1.71 -14.07 23.92
C ARG A 227 -0.94 -15.09 24.80
N ARG A 228 0.10 -15.70 24.26
CA ARG A 228 0.89 -16.75 24.92
C ARG A 228 2.11 -16.21 25.68
N HIS A 229 2.32 -14.88 25.68
CA HIS A 229 3.54 -14.29 26.22
C HIS A 229 3.24 -13.25 27.30
N SER A 230 4.08 -13.20 28.34
CA SER A 230 4.12 -12.07 29.26
C SER A 230 4.56 -10.80 28.52
N ASP A 231 4.24 -9.61 29.07
CA ASP A 231 4.66 -8.34 28.47
C ASP A 231 6.18 -8.19 28.38
N ALA A 232 6.93 -8.77 29.31
CA ALA A 232 8.39 -8.78 29.26
C ALA A 232 8.90 -9.65 28.11
N THR A 233 8.37 -10.87 27.96
CA THR A 233 8.70 -11.77 26.85
C THR A 233 8.31 -11.14 25.52
N PHE A 234 7.16 -10.50 25.43
CA PHE A 234 6.73 -9.83 24.20
C PHE A 234 7.68 -8.70 23.79
N ARG A 235 8.11 -7.86 24.75
CA ARG A 235 9.09 -6.78 24.49
C ARG A 235 10.42 -7.34 24.00
N TRP A 236 10.93 -8.38 24.64
CA TRP A 236 12.16 -9.06 24.22
C TRP A 236 12.04 -9.61 22.79
N LEU A 237 10.92 -10.28 22.46
CA LEU A 237 10.64 -10.77 21.10
C LEU A 237 10.56 -9.61 20.10
N ALA A 238 9.93 -8.50 20.46
CA ALA A 238 9.84 -7.32 19.60
C ALA A 238 11.24 -6.74 19.27
N ASP A 239 12.13 -6.68 20.26
CA ASP A 239 13.50 -6.21 20.05
C ASP A 239 14.33 -7.21 19.23
N LEU A 240 14.16 -8.52 19.48
CA LEU A 240 14.80 -9.58 18.69
C LEU A 240 14.37 -9.49 17.20
N HIS A 241 13.07 -9.36 16.95
CA HIS A 241 12.57 -9.28 15.57
C HIS A 241 12.88 -7.93 14.91
N ARG A 242 13.05 -6.85 15.67
CA ARG A 242 13.61 -5.60 15.17
C ARG A 242 15.04 -5.79 14.70
N ALA A 243 15.88 -6.44 15.49
CA ALA A 243 17.26 -6.76 15.13
C ALA A 243 17.32 -7.70 13.91
N LYS A 244 16.50 -8.75 13.89
CA LYS A 244 16.36 -9.67 12.75
C LYS A 244 16.00 -8.93 11.45
N ARG A 245 15.04 -7.99 11.50
CA ARG A 245 14.65 -7.17 10.35
C ARG A 245 15.83 -6.31 9.85
N MET A 246 16.55 -5.67 10.76
CA MET A 246 17.73 -4.87 10.40
C MET A 246 18.83 -5.74 9.78
N ALA A 247 19.12 -6.90 10.36
CA ALA A 247 20.11 -7.82 9.82
C ALA A 247 19.73 -8.29 8.39
N ARG A 248 18.46 -8.63 8.14
CA ARG A 248 17.97 -8.97 6.80
C ARG A 248 18.20 -7.83 5.81
N LYS A 249 17.87 -6.58 6.18
CA LYS A 249 18.08 -5.42 5.31
C LYS A 249 19.56 -5.16 4.99
N VAL A 250 20.46 -5.46 5.94
CA VAL A 250 21.91 -5.39 5.70
C VAL A 250 22.35 -6.48 4.72
N ILE A 251 22.00 -7.76 5.01
CA ILE A 251 22.41 -8.92 4.21
C ILE A 251 21.89 -8.81 2.77
N THR A 252 20.67 -8.36 2.57
CA THR A 252 20.07 -8.19 1.24
C THR A 252 20.50 -6.92 0.51
N GLY A 253 21.36 -6.08 1.10
CA GLY A 253 21.79 -4.81 0.52
C GLY A 253 20.71 -3.71 0.51
N ASN A 254 19.56 -3.94 1.13
CA ASN A 254 18.42 -3.02 1.11
C ASN A 254 18.74 -1.68 1.80
N ILE A 255 19.62 -1.67 2.81
CA ILE A 255 20.10 -0.42 3.41
C ILE A 255 20.91 0.40 2.40
N ALA A 256 21.81 -0.26 1.66
CA ALA A 256 22.59 0.42 0.62
C ALA A 256 21.68 0.96 -0.49
N ARG A 257 20.60 0.24 -0.83
CA ARG A 257 19.59 0.66 -1.78
C ARG A 257 18.79 1.88 -1.28
N GLU A 258 18.37 1.91 -0.02
CA GLU A 258 17.75 3.10 0.61
C GLU A 258 18.67 4.33 0.53
N LEU A 259 19.96 4.17 0.87
CA LEU A 259 20.94 5.24 0.82
C LEU A 259 21.22 5.73 -0.60
N ARG A 260 21.26 4.81 -1.59
CA ARG A 260 21.45 5.15 -3.01
C ARG A 260 20.29 5.97 -3.54
N VAL A 261 19.06 5.54 -3.29
CA VAL A 261 17.85 6.26 -3.69
C VAL A 261 17.84 7.67 -3.09
N ARG A 262 18.17 7.79 -1.81
CA ARG A 262 18.25 9.08 -1.12
C ARG A 262 19.29 10.03 -1.74
N ARG A 263 20.42 9.50 -2.24
CA ARG A 263 21.46 10.29 -2.93
C ARG A 263 21.04 10.70 -4.35
N MET A 264 20.38 9.79 -5.08
CA MET A 264 20.01 10.02 -6.49
C MET A 264 18.84 10.98 -6.64
N LEU A 265 17.81 10.86 -5.79
CA LEU A 265 16.61 11.68 -5.88
C LEU A 265 16.81 13.08 -5.27
N GLY A 266 17.92 13.30 -4.54
CA GLY A 266 18.06 14.53 -3.77
C GLY A 266 16.94 14.66 -2.75
N GLN A 267 16.43 15.89 -2.56
CA GLN A 267 15.29 16.16 -1.69
C GLN A 267 14.02 16.53 -2.46
N ASP A 268 14.07 16.59 -3.79
CA ASP A 268 12.98 17.05 -4.63
C ASP A 268 12.50 15.93 -5.58
N THR A 269 11.26 15.51 -5.44
CA THR A 269 10.60 14.49 -6.29
C THR A 269 9.55 15.09 -7.21
N ARG A 270 9.43 16.42 -7.32
CA ARG A 270 8.46 17.09 -8.23
C ARG A 270 8.70 16.76 -9.70
N TRP A 271 9.89 16.30 -10.05
CA TRP A 271 10.18 15.78 -11.37
C TRP A 271 9.38 14.50 -11.71
N LEU A 272 8.80 13.78 -10.72
CA LEU A 272 7.88 12.68 -10.95
C LEU A 272 6.56 13.12 -11.59
N GLU A 273 6.20 14.40 -11.49
CA GLU A 273 4.96 14.98 -12.03
C GLU A 273 5.09 15.34 -13.52
N THR A 274 6.28 15.35 -14.08
CA THR A 274 6.52 15.66 -15.49
C THR A 274 6.66 14.39 -16.33
N ASN A 275 6.28 14.43 -17.63
CA ASN A 275 6.48 13.32 -18.57
C ASN A 275 7.95 12.85 -18.62
N ALA A 276 8.91 13.76 -18.49
CA ALA A 276 10.33 13.46 -18.42
C ALA A 276 10.70 12.74 -17.10
N GLY A 277 10.05 13.08 -15.99
CA GLY A 277 10.19 12.39 -14.69
C GLY A 277 9.68 10.94 -14.74
N TRP A 278 8.59 10.70 -15.48
CA TRP A 278 8.06 9.35 -15.66
C TRP A 278 9.04 8.42 -16.40
N GLU A 279 9.76 8.93 -17.40
CA GLU A 279 10.79 8.16 -18.14
C GLU A 279 12.04 7.88 -17.29
N THR A 280 12.46 8.85 -16.47
CA THR A 280 13.61 8.70 -15.55
C THR A 280 13.29 7.74 -14.39
N CYS A 281 12.05 7.76 -13.88
CA CYS A 281 11.61 6.78 -12.88
C CYS A 281 11.55 5.34 -13.44
N ALA A 282 11.23 5.16 -14.71
CA ALA A 282 11.31 3.85 -15.35
C ALA A 282 12.74 3.29 -15.28
N SER A 283 13.77 4.14 -15.37
CA SER A 283 15.17 3.74 -15.17
C SER A 283 15.49 3.43 -13.70
N LEU A 284 14.88 4.12 -12.73
CA LEU A 284 15.02 3.83 -11.29
C LEU A 284 14.25 2.58 -10.88
N ALA A 285 13.15 2.27 -11.54
CA ALA A 285 12.42 1.01 -11.36
C ALA A 285 13.20 -0.22 -11.84
N CYS A 286 14.26 -0.03 -12.64
CA CYS A 286 15.17 -1.09 -13.10
C CYS A 286 16.30 -1.41 -12.12
N TRP A 287 16.43 -0.68 -11.02
CA TRP A 287 17.43 -0.90 -9.96
C TRP A 287 16.74 -1.47 -8.70
#